data_89bda132af5c3bcbba997cc3f281cc7a
#
_entry.id   89bda132af5c3bcbba997cc3f281cc7a
#
_cell.length_a   1.000
_cell.length_b   1.000
_cell.length_c   1.000
_cell.angle_alpha   90.00
_cell.angle_beta   90.00
_cell.angle_gamma   90.00
#
_symmetry.space_group_name_H-M   'P 1'
#
loop_
_entity.id
_entity.type
_entity.pdbx_description
1 polymer ?
#
loop_
_entity_poly.entity_id
_entity_poly.type
_entity_poly.pdbx_seq_one_letter_code
_entity_poly.pdbx_strand_id
1 'polypeptide(L)'
;MSLEERIQRLEDLHAIGQLRAQYCQLLDDCRWDELVDLFTEDGCFDGLSTARGRPALRAFFPNLLQGSLDAWWHFSSNETIELVGDTATGQTWLYQPCVVEGVAHIAAGRYTDSIVRCPDGAWRFAVRRVRFFYWVTSGAPWFPGRYDYPPAELSP
;
A
#
# COMPACT_ATOMS: atom_id res chain seq x y z
N MET A 1 -28.12 7.89 -12.87
CA MET A 1 -26.93 7.11 -13.26
C MET A 1 -27.37 6.08 -14.28
N SER A 2 -26.90 6.20 -15.53
CA SER A 2 -27.22 5.30 -16.63
C SER A 2 -26.59 3.91 -16.41
N LEU A 3 -26.91 2.93 -17.26
CA LEU A 3 -26.28 1.61 -17.18
C LEU A 3 -24.78 1.72 -17.50
N GLU A 4 -24.41 2.50 -18.50
CA GLU A 4 -23.02 2.74 -18.91
C GLU A 4 -22.22 3.36 -17.76
N GLU A 5 -22.75 4.37 -17.08
CA GLU A 5 -22.12 4.98 -15.91
C GLU A 5 -21.93 3.99 -14.75
N ARG A 6 -22.88 3.08 -14.57
CA ARG A 6 -22.78 2.02 -13.54
C ARG A 6 -21.71 1.00 -13.90
N ILE A 7 -21.64 0.61 -15.17
CA ILE A 7 -20.60 -0.31 -15.66
C ILE A 7 -19.24 0.32 -15.50
N GLN A 8 -19.05 1.57 -15.98
CA GLN A 8 -17.79 2.28 -15.85
C GLN A 8 -17.33 2.37 -14.38
N ARG A 9 -18.26 2.69 -13.48
CA ARG A 9 -17.96 2.72 -12.05
C ARG A 9 -17.47 1.37 -11.51
N LEU A 10 -18.07 0.26 -11.95
CA LEU A 10 -17.63 -1.07 -11.52
C LEU A 10 -16.27 -1.45 -12.10
N GLU A 11 -16.00 -1.09 -13.36
CA GLU A 11 -14.68 -1.27 -13.99
C GLU A 11 -13.61 -0.46 -13.27
N ASP A 12 -13.90 0.78 -12.88
CA ASP A 12 -12.99 1.63 -12.13
C ASP A 12 -12.69 1.07 -10.74
N LEU A 13 -13.70 0.64 -10.01
CA LEU A 13 -13.53 0.01 -8.71
C LEU A 13 -12.69 -1.27 -8.81
N HIS A 14 -12.95 -2.07 -9.85
CA HIS A 14 -12.15 -3.27 -10.13
C HIS A 14 -10.69 -2.91 -10.45
N ALA A 15 -10.46 -1.93 -11.33
CA ALA A 15 -9.12 -1.48 -11.71
C ALA A 15 -8.32 -0.96 -10.51
N ILE A 16 -8.96 -0.22 -9.59
CA ILE A 16 -8.33 0.27 -8.36
C ILE A 16 -8.01 -0.91 -7.41
N GLY A 17 -8.90 -1.90 -7.28
CA GLY A 17 -8.61 -3.12 -6.52
C GLY A 17 -7.42 -3.89 -7.11
N GLN A 18 -7.35 -4.02 -8.45
CA GLN A 18 -6.21 -4.64 -9.14
C GLN A 18 -4.91 -3.86 -8.96
N LEU A 19 -4.94 -2.52 -9.01
CA LEU A 19 -3.78 -1.66 -8.73
C LEU A 19 -3.17 -1.97 -7.35
N ARG A 20 -4.01 -2.12 -6.32
CA ARG A 20 -3.58 -2.44 -4.95
C ARG A 20 -2.99 -3.86 -4.84
N ALA A 21 -3.62 -4.83 -5.51
CA ALA A 21 -3.12 -6.20 -5.53
C ALA A 21 -1.78 -6.31 -6.28
N GLN A 22 -1.66 -5.67 -7.44
CA GLN A 22 -0.42 -5.60 -8.22
C GLN A 22 0.72 -4.96 -7.44
N TYR A 23 0.43 -3.90 -6.68
CA TYR A 23 1.42 -3.27 -5.81
C TYR A 23 2.07 -4.29 -4.86
N CYS A 24 1.29 -5.09 -4.15
CA CYS A 24 1.81 -6.10 -3.24
C CYS A 24 2.62 -7.17 -3.98
N GLN A 25 2.12 -7.67 -5.10
CA GLN A 25 2.80 -8.70 -5.88
C GLN A 25 4.14 -8.21 -6.45
N LEU A 26 4.16 -7.02 -7.08
CA LEU A 26 5.38 -6.45 -7.66
C LEU A 26 6.42 -6.11 -6.60
N LEU A 27 5.97 -5.66 -5.43
CA LEU A 27 6.82 -5.39 -4.27
C LEU A 27 7.47 -6.68 -3.75
N ASP A 28 6.69 -7.76 -3.62
CA ASP A 28 7.16 -9.05 -3.13
C ASP A 28 8.08 -9.75 -4.16
N ASP A 29 7.79 -9.58 -5.45
CA ASP A 29 8.58 -10.13 -6.55
C ASP A 29 9.82 -9.29 -6.89
N CYS A 30 10.07 -8.17 -6.18
CA CYS A 30 11.17 -7.24 -6.43
C CYS A 30 11.18 -6.65 -7.87
N ARG A 31 10.01 -6.49 -8.48
CA ARG A 31 9.82 -5.93 -9.83
C ARG A 31 9.73 -4.41 -9.77
N TRP A 32 10.86 -3.76 -9.45
CA TRP A 32 10.90 -2.36 -9.04
C TRP A 32 10.45 -1.37 -10.11
N ASP A 33 10.80 -1.58 -11.37
CA ASP A 33 10.40 -0.70 -12.46
C ASP A 33 8.88 -0.72 -12.67
N GLU A 34 8.28 -1.91 -12.68
CA GLU A 34 6.84 -2.08 -12.82
C GLU A 34 6.08 -1.58 -11.59
N LEU A 35 6.65 -1.78 -10.39
CA LEU A 35 6.09 -1.24 -9.15
C LEU A 35 6.02 0.30 -9.20
N VAL A 36 7.08 0.94 -9.67
CA VAL A 36 7.14 2.41 -9.76
C VAL A 36 6.17 2.94 -10.82
N ASP A 37 5.88 2.19 -11.87
CA ASP A 37 4.90 2.56 -12.90
C ASP A 37 3.45 2.57 -12.39
N LEU A 38 3.18 1.96 -11.23
CA LEU A 38 1.90 2.08 -10.53
C LEU A 38 1.67 3.44 -9.87
N PHE A 39 2.69 4.30 -9.81
CA PHE A 39 2.60 5.66 -9.30
C PHE A 39 2.53 6.67 -10.43
N THR A 40 1.96 7.85 -10.16
CA THR A 40 2.09 9.01 -11.06
C THR A 40 3.54 9.46 -11.15
N GLU A 41 3.90 10.30 -12.13
CA GLU A 41 5.28 10.80 -12.29
C GLU A 41 5.82 11.47 -11.03
N ASP A 42 4.96 12.21 -10.33
CA ASP A 42 5.23 12.92 -9.07
C ASP A 42 4.71 12.15 -7.83
N GLY A 43 4.33 10.89 -8.03
CA GLY A 43 3.72 10.04 -7.01
C GLY A 43 4.56 9.93 -5.74
N CYS A 44 3.90 9.70 -4.62
CA CYS A 44 4.54 9.68 -3.30
C CYS A 44 4.22 8.38 -2.55
N PHE A 45 5.26 7.75 -2.05
CA PHE A 45 5.15 6.75 -0.98
C PHE A 45 5.53 7.40 0.35
N ASP A 46 4.66 7.28 1.36
CA ASP A 46 4.84 7.81 2.71
C ASP A 46 4.66 6.68 3.73
N GLY A 47 5.76 6.18 4.27
CA GLY A 47 5.81 5.06 5.22
C GLY A 47 6.75 5.35 6.38
N LEU A 48 7.67 4.44 6.68
CA LEU A 48 8.74 4.67 7.65
C LEU A 48 9.66 5.82 7.23
N SER A 49 9.76 6.05 5.93
CA SER A 49 10.33 7.24 5.32
C SER A 49 9.57 7.57 4.03
N THR A 50 9.81 8.74 3.47
CA THR A 50 9.04 9.27 2.33
C THR A 50 9.90 9.32 1.08
N ALA A 51 9.33 8.86 -0.06
CA ALA A 51 9.92 9.03 -1.38
C ALA A 51 8.90 9.66 -2.34
N ARG A 52 9.31 10.65 -3.13
CA ARG A 52 8.44 11.37 -4.06
C ARG A 52 9.04 11.42 -5.45
N GLY A 53 8.19 11.12 -6.45
CA GLY A 53 8.54 11.03 -7.86
C GLY A 53 9.17 9.70 -8.23
N ARG A 54 8.89 9.22 -9.44
CA ARG A 54 9.35 7.90 -9.91
C ARG A 54 10.85 7.66 -9.76
N PRO A 55 11.76 8.61 -10.06
CA PRO A 55 13.20 8.39 -9.85
C PRO A 55 13.56 8.10 -8.40
N ALA A 56 12.95 8.82 -7.45
CA ALA A 56 13.18 8.61 -6.02
C ALA A 56 12.59 7.28 -5.55
N LEU A 57 11.37 6.92 -6.00
CA LEU A 57 10.72 5.66 -5.68
C LEU A 57 11.53 4.46 -6.18
N ARG A 58 12.14 4.56 -7.39
CA ARG A 58 12.97 3.50 -7.98
C ARG A 58 14.24 3.22 -7.15
N ALA A 59 14.82 4.23 -6.54
CA ALA A 59 15.93 4.07 -5.61
C ALA A 59 15.49 3.61 -4.21
N PHE A 60 14.30 4.02 -3.79
CA PHE A 60 13.79 3.83 -2.44
C PHE A 60 13.41 2.38 -2.13
N PHE A 61 12.57 1.75 -2.96
CA PHE A 61 12.01 0.42 -2.65
C PHE A 61 13.06 -0.68 -2.49
N PRO A 62 14.07 -0.82 -3.37
CA PRO A 62 15.13 -1.80 -3.16
C PRO A 62 15.86 -1.60 -1.84
N ASN A 63 16.21 -0.35 -1.52
CA ASN A 63 16.94 -0.02 -0.30
C ASN A 63 16.10 -0.27 0.97
N LEU A 64 14.80 0.04 0.92
CA LEU A 64 13.91 -0.18 2.06
C LEU A 64 13.78 -1.66 2.40
N LEU A 65 13.56 -2.51 1.41
CA LEU A 65 13.26 -3.92 1.65
C LEU A 65 14.52 -4.77 1.69
N GLN A 66 15.31 -4.80 0.62
CA GLN A 66 16.51 -5.64 0.55
C GLN A 66 17.61 -5.23 1.54
N GLY A 67 17.61 -3.97 1.99
CA GLY A 67 18.54 -3.50 3.02
C GLY A 67 18.10 -3.77 4.46
N SER A 68 16.84 -4.19 4.68
CA SER A 68 16.26 -4.28 6.03
C SER A 68 15.61 -5.63 6.34
N LEU A 69 15.23 -6.39 5.33
CA LEU A 69 14.50 -7.65 5.50
C LEU A 69 15.18 -8.77 4.73
N ASP A 70 15.24 -9.96 5.34
CA ASP A 70 15.73 -11.19 4.69
C ASP A 70 14.65 -11.82 3.79
N ALA A 71 13.38 -11.69 4.21
CA ALA A 71 12.21 -12.14 3.46
C ALA A 71 10.97 -11.35 3.89
N TRP A 72 9.99 -11.19 2.99
CA TRP A 72 8.75 -10.46 3.25
C TRP A 72 7.63 -10.91 2.34
N TRP A 73 6.38 -10.73 2.79
CA TRP A 73 5.16 -10.93 2.02
C TRP A 73 4.10 -9.92 2.44
N HIS A 74 3.40 -9.33 1.48
CA HIS A 74 2.35 -8.35 1.74
C HIS A 74 0.98 -8.92 1.42
N PHE A 75 0.13 -9.02 2.43
CA PHE A 75 -1.27 -9.37 2.28
C PHE A 75 -2.12 -8.14 2.57
N SER A 76 -2.86 -7.67 1.57
CA SER A 76 -3.80 -6.55 1.74
C SER A 76 -5.23 -7.03 1.65
N SER A 77 -6.11 -6.46 2.48
CA SER A 77 -7.51 -6.88 2.58
C SER A 77 -8.41 -5.76 3.12
N ASN A 78 -9.72 -6.04 3.21
CA ASN A 78 -10.72 -5.14 3.80
C ASN A 78 -10.64 -3.74 3.19
N GLU A 79 -10.63 -3.67 1.86
CA GLU A 79 -10.52 -2.41 1.15
C GLU A 79 -11.80 -1.58 1.19
N THR A 80 -11.61 -0.27 1.26
CA THR A 80 -12.65 0.74 1.01
C THR A 80 -12.19 1.67 -0.10
N ILE A 81 -13.12 2.09 -0.96
CA ILE A 81 -12.84 2.98 -2.08
C ILE A 81 -13.96 4.01 -2.17
N GLU A 82 -13.60 5.28 -2.12
CA GLU A 82 -14.46 6.40 -2.44
C GLU A 82 -14.03 6.97 -3.79
N LEU A 83 -14.87 6.77 -4.82
CA LEU A 83 -14.61 7.15 -6.20
C LEU A 83 -15.42 8.39 -6.57
N VAL A 84 -14.72 9.46 -7.01
CA VAL A 84 -15.31 10.73 -7.46
C VAL A 84 -14.65 11.16 -8.77
N GLY A 85 -15.35 10.98 -9.88
CA GLY A 85 -14.81 11.26 -11.22
C GLY A 85 -13.53 10.49 -11.49
N ASP A 86 -12.46 11.21 -11.81
CA ASP A 86 -11.13 10.64 -12.11
C ASP A 86 -10.21 10.59 -10.87
N THR A 87 -10.77 10.66 -9.67
CA THR A 87 -10.03 10.54 -8.42
C THR A 87 -10.66 9.51 -7.50
N ALA A 88 -9.84 8.84 -6.72
CA ALA A 88 -10.29 7.93 -5.69
C ALA A 88 -9.45 8.06 -4.42
N THR A 89 -10.09 7.90 -3.29
CA THR A 89 -9.43 7.73 -1.99
C THR A 89 -9.90 6.45 -1.36
N GLY A 90 -9.14 5.94 -0.39
CA GLY A 90 -9.57 4.76 0.34
C GLY A 90 -8.46 4.14 1.16
N GLN A 91 -8.80 3.03 1.77
CA GLN A 91 -7.91 2.33 2.69
C GLN A 91 -7.92 0.84 2.40
N THR A 92 -6.82 0.16 2.78
CA THR A 92 -6.75 -1.30 2.84
C THR A 92 -5.84 -1.72 3.98
N TRP A 93 -6.20 -2.79 4.67
CA TRP A 93 -5.37 -3.33 5.74
C TRP A 93 -4.18 -4.07 5.19
N LEU A 94 -3.06 -3.98 5.92
CA LEU A 94 -1.83 -4.70 5.66
C LEU A 94 -1.60 -5.74 6.76
N TYR A 95 -1.33 -6.97 6.35
CA TYR A 95 -0.68 -7.99 7.16
C TYR A 95 0.61 -8.39 6.46
N GLN A 96 1.74 -8.29 7.16
CA GLN A 96 3.07 -8.50 6.58
C GLN A 96 3.89 -9.42 7.49
N PRO A 97 3.89 -10.73 7.25
CA PRO A 97 4.92 -11.60 7.80
C PRO A 97 6.25 -11.30 7.12
N CYS A 98 7.32 -11.24 7.88
CA CYS A 98 8.66 -10.97 7.36
C CYS A 98 9.74 -11.62 8.24
N VAL A 99 10.96 -11.64 7.74
CA VAL A 99 12.15 -12.12 8.48
C VAL A 99 13.16 -10.98 8.57
N VAL A 100 13.63 -10.70 9.77
CA VAL A 100 14.65 -9.69 10.07
C VAL A 100 15.76 -10.37 10.85
N GLU A 101 17.01 -10.36 10.32
CA GLU A 101 18.16 -10.99 10.95
C GLU A 101 17.90 -12.45 11.35
N GLY A 102 17.25 -13.22 10.47
CA GLY A 102 16.89 -14.62 10.69
C GLY A 102 15.72 -14.85 11.65
N VAL A 103 15.10 -13.80 12.19
CA VAL A 103 13.99 -13.90 13.14
C VAL A 103 12.67 -13.56 12.46
N ALA A 104 11.67 -14.45 12.59
CA ALA A 104 10.34 -14.22 12.05
C ALA A 104 9.61 -13.11 12.80
N HIS A 105 9.03 -12.17 12.05
CA HIS A 105 8.24 -11.05 12.53
C HIS A 105 6.86 -11.03 11.87
N ILE A 106 5.94 -10.37 12.53
CA ILE A 106 4.61 -10.06 12.01
C ILE A 106 4.39 -8.56 12.16
N ALA A 107 3.99 -7.92 11.07
CA ALA A 107 3.52 -6.55 11.09
C ALA A 107 2.06 -6.48 10.66
N ALA A 108 1.33 -5.54 11.24
CA ALA A 108 0.00 -5.16 10.79
C ALA A 108 -0.08 -3.63 10.68
N GLY A 109 -0.77 -3.16 9.68
CA GLY A 109 -0.87 -1.74 9.40
C GLY A 109 -2.03 -1.42 8.47
N ARG A 110 -2.01 -0.21 7.96
CA ARG A 110 -3.01 0.28 7.02
C ARG A 110 -2.35 1.11 5.93
N TYR A 111 -2.75 0.83 4.70
CA TYR A 111 -2.54 1.74 3.59
C TYR A 111 -3.69 2.74 3.51
N THR A 112 -3.36 4.01 3.27
CA THR A 112 -4.30 5.07 2.92
C THR A 112 -3.83 5.65 1.59
N ASP A 113 -4.72 5.60 0.60
CA ASP A 113 -4.38 5.91 -0.78
C ASP A 113 -5.11 7.15 -1.29
N SER A 114 -4.40 7.96 -2.09
CA SER A 114 -4.95 8.89 -3.05
C SER A 114 -4.56 8.39 -4.44
N ILE A 115 -5.55 8.15 -5.28
CA ILE A 115 -5.41 7.49 -6.58
C ILE A 115 -6.06 8.38 -7.63
N VAL A 116 -5.47 8.46 -8.83
CA VAL A 116 -5.99 9.26 -9.94
C VAL A 116 -6.00 8.46 -11.22
N ARG A 117 -6.98 8.75 -12.09
CA ARG A 117 -6.98 8.28 -13.47
C ARG A 117 -6.06 9.18 -14.30
N CYS A 118 -5.07 8.59 -14.92
CA CYS A 118 -4.12 9.28 -15.78
C CYS A 118 -4.69 9.47 -17.20
N PRO A 119 -4.08 10.35 -18.04
CA PRO A 119 -4.55 10.59 -19.42
C PRO A 119 -4.56 9.34 -20.31
N ASP A 120 -3.78 8.33 -20.00
CA ASP A 120 -3.78 7.02 -20.68
C ASP A 120 -4.92 6.09 -20.21
N GLY A 121 -5.79 6.56 -19.32
CA GLY A 121 -6.92 5.82 -18.75
C GLY A 121 -6.55 4.93 -17.55
N ALA A 122 -5.26 4.76 -17.24
CA ALA A 122 -4.83 3.92 -16.13
C ALA A 122 -4.96 4.64 -14.78
N TRP A 123 -5.39 3.89 -13.76
CA TRP A 123 -5.39 4.35 -12.38
C TRP A 123 -4.00 4.19 -11.77
N ARG A 124 -3.51 5.23 -11.07
CA ARG A 124 -2.20 5.24 -10.41
C ARG A 124 -2.25 5.88 -9.04
N PHE A 125 -1.35 5.48 -8.15
CA PHE A 125 -1.17 6.13 -6.87
C PHE A 125 -0.57 7.53 -7.05
N ALA A 126 -1.30 8.56 -6.65
CA ALA A 126 -0.74 9.88 -6.41
C ALA A 126 -0.03 9.91 -5.05
N VAL A 127 -0.66 9.31 -4.04
CA VAL A 127 -0.05 9.09 -2.73
C VAL A 127 -0.44 7.71 -2.22
N ARG A 128 0.52 6.93 -1.76
CA ARG A 128 0.28 5.74 -0.96
C ARG A 128 0.97 5.90 0.37
N ARG A 129 0.18 5.96 1.44
CA ARG A 129 0.69 6.05 2.82
C ARG A 129 0.50 4.72 3.53
N VAL A 130 1.53 4.29 4.29
CA VAL A 130 1.40 3.16 5.21
C VAL A 130 1.68 3.59 6.64
N ARG A 131 0.84 3.11 7.56
CA ARG A 131 1.05 3.21 9.00
C ARG A 131 1.02 1.82 9.60
N PHE A 132 2.08 1.49 10.38
CA PHE A 132 2.15 0.25 11.12
C PHE A 132 1.61 0.48 12.54
N PHE A 133 0.68 -0.37 12.96
CA PHE A 133 0.11 -0.37 14.30
C PHE A 133 0.73 -1.43 15.17
N TYR A 134 1.37 -2.40 14.55
CA TYR A 134 1.89 -3.58 15.20
C TYR A 134 3.09 -4.11 14.42
N TRP A 135 4.22 -4.30 15.11
CA TRP A 135 5.42 -4.93 14.55
C TRP A 135 6.16 -5.65 15.66
N VAL A 136 6.13 -6.96 15.67
CA VAL A 136 6.72 -7.79 16.72
C VAL A 136 7.31 -9.08 16.17
N THR A 137 8.17 -9.73 16.95
CA THR A 137 8.63 -11.09 16.65
C THR A 137 7.45 -12.06 16.70
N SER A 138 7.41 -13.02 15.76
CA SER A 138 6.40 -14.07 15.74
C SER A 138 6.46 -14.87 17.05
N GLY A 139 5.29 -15.04 17.69
CA GLY A 139 5.20 -15.72 19.01
C GLY A 139 5.47 -14.80 20.22
N ALA A 140 5.78 -13.51 20.01
CA ALA A 140 5.86 -12.58 21.12
C ALA A 140 4.49 -12.44 21.80
N PRO A 141 4.46 -12.39 23.14
CA PRO A 141 3.20 -12.19 23.85
C PRO A 141 2.63 -10.79 23.55
N TRP A 142 1.32 -10.71 23.54
CA TRP A 142 0.58 -9.45 23.39
C TRP A 142 0.62 -8.69 24.71
N PHE A 143 1.37 -7.59 24.75
CA PHE A 143 1.45 -6.72 25.92
C PHE A 143 0.91 -5.33 25.60
N PRO A 144 0.27 -4.67 26.56
CA PRO A 144 -0.03 -3.24 26.46
C PRO A 144 1.21 -2.44 26.08
N GLY A 145 1.06 -1.49 25.14
CA GLY A 145 2.14 -0.64 24.67
C GLY A 145 3.01 -1.21 23.53
N ARG A 146 2.75 -2.45 23.09
CA ARG A 146 3.39 -3.02 21.88
C ARG A 146 2.56 -2.86 20.61
N TYR A 147 1.39 -2.29 20.71
CA TYR A 147 0.49 -2.05 19.60
C TYR A 147 -0.30 -0.78 19.83
N ASP A 148 -0.70 -0.16 18.75
CA ASP A 148 -1.56 1.01 18.74
C ASP A 148 -3.01 0.55 18.49
N TYR A 149 -3.82 0.53 19.55
CA TYR A 149 -5.21 0.10 19.46
C TYR A 149 -6.13 0.86 20.44
N PRO A 150 -7.25 1.44 19.99
CA PRO A 150 -7.58 1.64 18.57
C PRO A 150 -6.51 2.47 17.88
N PRO A 151 -6.28 2.28 16.56
CA PRO A 151 -5.29 3.09 15.84
C PRO A 151 -5.56 4.58 16.06
N ALA A 152 -4.50 5.36 16.35
CA ALA A 152 -4.63 6.79 16.66
C ALA A 152 -5.37 7.60 15.58
N GLU A 153 -5.28 7.16 14.32
CA GLU A 153 -6.00 7.76 13.18
C GLU A 153 -7.53 7.60 13.25
N LEU A 154 -8.02 6.70 14.10
CA LEU A 154 -9.45 6.43 14.28
C LEU A 154 -9.97 6.92 15.64
N SER A 155 -9.12 7.50 16.46
CA SER A 155 -9.53 8.14 17.71
C SER A 155 -10.28 9.43 17.36
N PRO A 156 -11.49 9.66 17.92
CA PRO A 156 -12.29 10.84 17.63
C PRO A 156 -11.61 12.15 18.06
#